data_9a3eea12504e7701b99e3850d2493147
#
_entry.id   9a3eea12504e7701b99e3850d2493147
#
_cell.length_a   1.000
_cell.length_b   1.000
_cell.length_c   1.000
_cell.angle_alpha   90.00
_cell.angle_beta   90.00
_cell.angle_gamma   90.00
#
_symmetry.space_group_name_H-M   'P 1'
#
loop_
_entity.id
_entity.type
_entity.pdbx_description
1 polymer ?
#
loop_
_entity_poly.entity_id
_entity_poly.type
_entity_poly.pdbx_seq_one_letter_code
_entity_poly.pdbx_strand_id
1 'polypeptide(L)'
;FGFRALLMTAVCVAACIVFEYGTERILGREVTISDLSAAVTGVILSFNLPVQLPLWMAVVGCFFAIVIVKQLFGGIGNNFANPAIAARIFLLLSFSQQMTTWLQVENGHAVEGVYGATPLALISAGDTANLPSLLDMFLGVRGGCMGETCALALLIGGIYLIYRKVI
;
A
#
# COMPACT_ATOMS: atom_id res chain seq x y z
N PHE A 1 -3.87 8.10 10.55
CA PHE A 1 -2.87 8.46 9.51
C PHE A 1 -3.10 9.84 8.88
N GLY A 2 -4.27 10.45 9.09
CA GLY A 2 -4.56 11.83 8.71
C GLY A 2 -4.49 12.14 7.21
N PHE A 3 -4.31 13.43 6.90
CA PHE A 3 -4.28 13.95 5.53
C PHE A 3 -3.15 13.36 4.67
N ARG A 4 -2.03 12.98 5.30
CA ARG A 4 -0.87 12.40 4.58
C ARG A 4 -1.20 11.07 3.90
N ALA A 5 -2.05 10.24 4.52
CA ALA A 5 -2.50 8.98 3.91
C ALA A 5 -3.34 9.22 2.65
N LEU A 6 -4.24 10.21 2.69
CA LEU A 6 -5.02 10.60 1.51
C LEU A 6 -4.13 11.15 0.40
N LEU A 7 -3.16 11.98 0.76
CA LEU A 7 -2.18 12.51 -0.19
C LEU A 7 -1.36 11.40 -0.84
N MET A 8 -0.85 10.44 -0.05
CA MET A 8 -0.11 9.28 -0.55
C MET A 8 -0.95 8.49 -1.56
N THR A 9 -2.20 8.18 -1.20
CA THR A 9 -3.12 7.44 -2.08
C THR A 9 -3.40 8.22 -3.37
N ALA A 10 -3.68 9.52 -3.27
CA ALA A 10 -3.93 10.36 -4.44
C ALA A 10 -2.71 10.42 -5.37
N VAL A 11 -1.51 10.57 -4.82
CA VAL A 11 -0.26 10.57 -5.60
C VAL A 11 -0.02 9.22 -6.28
N CYS A 12 -0.21 8.10 -5.57
CA CYS A 12 -0.06 6.77 -6.17
C CYS A 12 -1.05 6.53 -7.30
N VAL A 13 -2.32 6.89 -7.11
CA VAL A 13 -3.36 6.75 -8.16
C VAL A 13 -3.02 7.61 -9.37
N ALA A 14 -2.71 8.89 -9.15
CA ALA A 14 -2.36 9.81 -10.24
C ALA A 14 -1.11 9.33 -11.00
N ALA A 15 -0.05 8.92 -10.28
CA ALA A 15 1.17 8.40 -10.89
C ALA A 15 0.91 7.14 -11.72
N CYS A 16 0.13 6.18 -11.20
CA CYS A 16 -0.22 4.97 -11.94
C CYS A 16 -0.97 5.27 -13.23
N ILE A 17 -1.95 6.17 -13.20
CA ILE A 17 -2.71 6.60 -14.40
C ILE A 17 -1.79 7.27 -15.42
N VAL A 18 -0.92 8.18 -14.96
CA VAL A 18 0.02 8.89 -15.85
C VAL A 18 1.01 7.92 -16.50
N PHE A 19 1.56 6.96 -15.73
CA PHE A 19 2.48 5.96 -16.27
C PHE A 19 1.78 5.01 -17.24
N GLU A 20 0.55 4.61 -16.98
CA GLU A 20 -0.23 3.79 -17.90
C GLU A 20 -0.45 4.53 -19.23
N TYR A 21 -1.00 5.74 -19.15
CA TYR A 21 -1.21 6.57 -20.33
C TYR A 21 0.07 6.80 -21.16
N GLY A 22 1.15 7.18 -20.47
CA GLY A 22 2.42 7.44 -21.13
C GLY A 22 2.98 6.20 -21.82
N THR A 23 2.93 5.05 -21.15
CA THR A 23 3.46 3.79 -21.69
C THR A 23 2.63 3.30 -22.89
N GLU A 24 1.29 3.36 -22.81
CA GLU A 24 0.40 2.97 -23.91
C GLU A 24 0.62 3.85 -25.14
N ARG A 25 0.79 5.16 -24.94
CA ARG A 25 1.11 6.09 -26.04
C ARG A 25 2.47 5.81 -26.68
N ILE A 26 3.50 5.53 -25.86
CA ILE A 26 4.86 5.22 -26.37
C ILE A 26 4.85 3.88 -27.12
N LEU A 27 4.12 2.89 -26.63
CA LEU A 27 4.03 1.55 -27.25
C LEU A 27 3.03 1.50 -28.43
N GLY A 28 2.32 2.60 -28.74
CA GLY A 28 1.31 2.65 -29.81
C GLY A 28 0.10 1.76 -29.55
N ARG A 29 -0.23 1.49 -28.28
CA ARG A 29 -1.39 0.69 -27.88
C ARG A 29 -2.64 1.56 -27.70
N GLU A 30 -3.80 0.91 -27.71
CA GLU A 30 -5.04 1.58 -27.33
C GLU A 30 -5.00 2.01 -25.87
N VAL A 31 -5.54 3.19 -25.59
CA VAL A 31 -5.57 3.76 -24.23
C VAL A 31 -6.66 3.05 -23.41
N THR A 32 -6.27 2.33 -22.36
CA THR A 32 -7.17 1.52 -21.52
C THR A 32 -7.48 2.14 -20.17
N ILE A 33 -7.16 3.42 -19.93
CA ILE A 33 -7.36 4.10 -18.64
C ILE A 33 -8.81 3.99 -18.13
N SER A 34 -9.79 3.91 -19.05
CA SER A 34 -11.22 3.81 -18.71
C SER A 34 -11.59 2.55 -17.92
N ASP A 35 -10.74 1.53 -17.90
CA ASP A 35 -10.95 0.31 -17.13
C ASP A 35 -10.63 0.47 -15.63
N LEU A 36 -10.05 1.61 -15.24
CA LEU A 36 -9.66 1.97 -13.87
C LEU A 36 -8.63 1.02 -13.22
N SER A 37 -8.04 0.11 -13.95
CA SER A 37 -7.11 -0.87 -13.41
C SER A 37 -5.83 -0.26 -12.85
N ALA A 38 -5.32 0.81 -13.48
CA ALA A 38 -4.20 1.57 -12.95
C ALA A 38 -4.57 2.27 -11.64
N ALA A 39 -5.78 2.84 -11.56
CA ALA A 39 -6.26 3.46 -10.33
C ALA A 39 -6.35 2.44 -9.19
N VAL A 40 -6.93 1.27 -9.45
CA VAL A 40 -7.00 0.17 -8.46
C VAL A 40 -5.60 -0.27 -8.04
N THR A 41 -4.66 -0.43 -8.98
CA THR A 41 -3.26 -0.77 -8.67
C THR A 41 -2.62 0.29 -7.76
N GLY A 42 -2.84 1.57 -8.04
CA GLY A 42 -2.36 2.69 -7.23
C GLY A 42 -2.93 2.68 -5.80
N VAL A 43 -4.23 2.40 -5.64
CA VAL A 43 -4.88 2.27 -4.32
C VAL A 43 -4.29 1.08 -3.56
N ILE A 44 -4.22 -0.10 -4.18
CA ILE A 44 -3.67 -1.30 -3.53
C ILE A 44 -2.22 -1.08 -3.14
N LEU A 45 -1.40 -0.47 -4.01
CA LEU A 45 -0.01 -0.16 -3.70
C LEU A 45 0.07 0.81 -2.52
N SER A 46 -0.67 1.92 -2.53
CA SER A 46 -0.64 2.90 -1.44
C SER A 46 -0.98 2.27 -0.08
N PHE A 47 -1.96 1.35 -0.05
CA PHE A 47 -2.33 0.65 1.18
C PHE A 47 -1.25 -0.30 1.69
N ASN A 48 -0.34 -0.72 0.83
CA ASN A 48 0.80 -1.56 1.18
C ASN A 48 2.06 -0.76 1.56
N LEU A 49 2.03 0.57 1.52
CA LEU A 49 3.15 1.43 1.85
C LEU A 49 3.03 2.02 3.26
N PRO A 50 4.17 2.31 3.92
CA PRO A 50 4.20 3.15 5.12
C PRO A 50 3.74 4.58 4.79
N VAL A 51 2.92 5.17 5.65
CA VAL A 51 2.40 6.56 5.45
C VAL A 51 3.52 7.59 5.34
N GLN A 52 4.65 7.34 6.01
CA GLN A 52 5.80 8.26 6.03
C GLN A 52 6.74 8.11 4.85
N LEU A 53 6.53 7.12 4.00
CA LEU A 53 7.39 6.95 2.84
C LEU A 53 7.45 8.25 2.02
N PRO A 54 8.64 8.74 1.63
CA PRO A 54 8.77 9.88 0.74
C PRO A 54 7.96 9.66 -0.55
N LEU A 55 7.21 10.67 -0.98
CA LEU A 55 6.32 10.54 -2.14
C LEU A 55 7.04 10.14 -3.42
N TRP A 56 8.29 10.59 -3.60
CA TRP A 56 9.08 10.20 -4.77
C TRP A 56 9.38 8.68 -4.82
N MET A 57 9.60 8.04 -3.65
CA MET A 57 9.77 6.58 -3.60
C MET A 57 8.48 5.85 -3.97
N ALA A 58 7.33 6.35 -3.52
CA ALA A 58 6.04 5.81 -3.92
C ALA A 58 5.82 5.93 -5.43
N VAL A 59 6.21 7.07 -6.04
CA VAL A 59 6.16 7.27 -7.50
C VAL A 59 7.07 6.28 -8.24
N VAL A 60 8.27 6.01 -7.74
CA VAL A 60 9.16 4.97 -8.28
C VAL A 60 8.51 3.58 -8.19
N GLY A 61 7.83 3.28 -7.09
CA GLY A 61 7.03 2.05 -6.96
C GLY A 61 5.90 1.96 -7.97
N CYS A 62 5.17 3.06 -8.20
CA CYS A 62 4.11 3.13 -9.22
C CYS A 62 4.66 2.92 -10.64
N PHE A 63 5.80 3.51 -10.94
CA PHE A 63 6.50 3.28 -12.21
C PHE A 63 6.81 1.79 -12.40
N PHE A 64 7.42 1.16 -11.39
CA PHE A 64 7.73 -0.27 -11.45
C PHE A 64 6.48 -1.13 -11.63
N ALA A 65 5.41 -0.85 -10.85
CA ALA A 65 4.15 -1.58 -10.93
C ALA A 65 3.52 -1.51 -12.33
N ILE A 66 3.39 -0.31 -12.87
CA ILE A 66 2.65 -0.09 -14.12
C ILE A 66 3.52 -0.37 -15.33
N VAL A 67 4.71 0.22 -15.42
CA VAL A 67 5.53 0.10 -16.63
C VAL A 67 6.15 -1.29 -16.71
N ILE A 68 6.84 -1.71 -15.66
CA ILE A 68 7.62 -2.96 -15.71
C ILE A 68 6.71 -4.18 -15.57
N VAL A 69 5.86 -4.24 -14.53
CA VAL A 69 5.10 -5.46 -14.23
C VAL A 69 3.84 -5.59 -15.07
N LYS A 70 3.14 -4.48 -15.35
CA LYS A 70 1.86 -4.50 -16.07
C LYS A 70 2.05 -4.32 -17.57
N GLN A 71 2.61 -3.21 -18.01
CA GLN A 71 2.60 -2.82 -19.42
C GLN A 71 3.61 -3.58 -20.30
N LEU A 72 4.79 -3.90 -19.80
CA LEU A 72 5.76 -4.67 -20.59
C LEU A 72 5.28 -6.08 -20.93
N PHE A 73 4.43 -6.68 -20.09
CA PHE A 73 3.88 -8.03 -20.32
C PHE A 73 2.55 -8.03 -21.09
N GLY A 74 2.05 -6.88 -21.53
CA GLY A 74 0.87 -6.81 -22.39
C GLY A 74 -0.40 -6.25 -21.74
N GLY A 75 -0.32 -5.73 -20.51
CA GLY A 75 -1.46 -5.13 -19.82
C GLY A 75 -2.27 -6.10 -18.97
N ILE A 76 -3.55 -5.79 -18.72
CA ILE A 76 -4.43 -6.59 -17.87
C ILE A 76 -4.52 -8.05 -18.39
N GLY A 77 -4.44 -8.98 -17.45
CA GLY A 77 -4.61 -10.41 -17.71
C GLY A 77 -3.32 -11.12 -18.14
N ASN A 78 -2.29 -10.41 -18.59
CA ASN A 78 -1.02 -10.99 -19.02
C ASN A 78 0.11 -10.84 -18.00
N ASN A 79 -0.19 -10.34 -16.80
CA ASN A 79 0.81 -10.11 -15.78
C ASN A 79 1.24 -11.42 -15.12
N PHE A 80 2.55 -11.64 -14.98
CA PHE A 80 3.11 -12.79 -14.26
C PHE A 80 2.90 -12.70 -12.73
N ALA A 81 2.66 -11.51 -12.20
CA ALA A 81 2.44 -11.24 -10.77
C ALA A 81 1.50 -10.05 -10.59
N ASN A 82 0.96 -9.90 -9.37
CA ASN A 82 0.19 -8.71 -9.02
C ASN A 82 1.12 -7.47 -9.02
N PRO A 83 0.84 -6.44 -9.85
CA PRO A 83 1.72 -5.28 -10.01
C PRO A 83 2.00 -4.53 -8.70
N ALA A 84 0.98 -4.36 -7.85
CA ALA A 84 1.15 -3.66 -6.59
C ALA A 84 2.03 -4.42 -5.59
N ILE A 85 1.86 -5.75 -5.52
CA ILE A 85 2.67 -6.59 -4.63
C ILE A 85 4.12 -6.66 -5.12
N ALA A 86 4.33 -6.82 -6.43
CA ALA A 86 5.66 -6.82 -7.02
C ALA A 86 6.40 -5.49 -6.76
N ALA A 87 5.71 -4.35 -6.89
CA ALA A 87 6.26 -3.05 -6.57
C ALA A 87 6.58 -2.89 -5.08
N ARG A 88 5.74 -3.42 -4.17
CA ARG A 88 6.05 -3.44 -2.73
C ARG A 88 7.34 -4.20 -2.44
N ILE A 89 7.51 -5.39 -3.04
CA ILE A 89 8.73 -6.19 -2.87
C ILE A 89 9.95 -5.43 -3.43
N PHE A 90 9.82 -4.84 -4.60
CA PHE A 90 10.88 -4.02 -5.21
C PHE A 90 11.29 -2.85 -4.28
N LEU A 91 10.32 -2.10 -3.74
CA LEU A 91 10.60 -1.00 -2.81
C LEU A 91 11.22 -1.51 -1.50
N LEU A 92 10.77 -2.66 -0.98
CA LEU A 92 11.34 -3.26 0.23
C LEU A 92 12.81 -3.64 0.05
N LEU A 93 13.17 -4.17 -1.11
CA LEU A 93 14.56 -4.54 -1.41
C LEU A 93 15.43 -3.31 -1.68
N SER A 94 14.89 -2.28 -2.34
CA SER A 94 15.63 -1.07 -2.73
C SER A 94 15.75 -0.06 -1.59
N PHE A 95 14.71 0.07 -0.75
CA PHE A 95 14.58 1.07 0.31
C PHE A 95 14.15 0.44 1.63
N SER A 96 14.84 -0.63 2.04
CA SER A 96 14.43 -1.45 3.19
C SER A 96 14.22 -0.64 4.46
N GLN A 97 15.08 0.30 4.76
CA GLN A 97 14.98 1.13 5.97
C GLN A 97 13.68 1.94 6.00
N GLN A 98 13.33 2.62 4.91
CA GLN A 98 12.13 3.44 4.83
C GLN A 98 10.85 2.59 4.78
N MET A 99 10.94 1.38 4.21
CA MET A 99 9.82 0.46 4.09
C MET A 99 9.50 -0.31 5.39
N THR A 100 10.47 -0.38 6.31
CA THR A 100 10.30 -1.08 7.61
C THR A 100 10.17 -0.14 8.80
N THR A 101 10.17 1.17 8.57
CA THR A 101 10.01 2.18 9.61
C THR A 101 8.54 2.54 9.76
N TRP A 102 7.97 2.29 10.94
CA TRP A 102 6.55 2.50 11.22
C TRP A 102 6.34 3.63 12.20
N LEU A 103 5.30 4.45 11.97
CA LEU A 103 4.87 5.45 12.93
C LEU A 103 4.32 4.80 14.19
N GLN A 104 4.72 5.33 15.34
CA GLN A 104 4.07 5.01 16.59
C GLN A 104 2.72 5.72 16.68
N VAL A 105 1.70 5.02 17.16
CA VAL A 105 0.36 5.58 17.34
C VAL A 105 0.12 5.68 18.85
N GLU A 106 -0.06 6.92 19.34
CA GLU A 106 -0.44 7.21 20.73
C GLU A 106 -1.81 7.86 20.74
N ASN A 107 -2.68 7.43 21.65
CA ASN A 107 -4.04 7.99 21.83
C ASN A 107 -4.86 8.09 20.51
N GLY A 108 -4.65 7.15 19.57
CA GLY A 108 -5.36 7.14 18.28
C GLY A 108 -4.80 8.09 17.22
N HIS A 109 -3.72 8.81 17.52
CA HIS A 109 -3.05 9.70 16.58
C HIS A 109 -1.64 9.19 16.27
N ALA A 110 -1.27 9.24 15.00
CA ALA A 110 0.10 8.97 14.60
C ALA A 110 1.01 10.11 15.06
N VAL A 111 2.02 9.78 15.86
CA VAL A 111 2.99 10.76 16.35
C VAL A 111 4.08 10.93 15.31
N GLU A 112 4.16 12.11 14.71
CA GLU A 112 5.20 12.40 13.72
C GLU A 112 6.59 12.39 14.36
N GLY A 113 7.52 11.68 13.70
CA GLY A 113 8.91 11.59 14.14
C GLY A 113 9.19 10.53 15.21
N VAL A 114 8.16 9.87 15.75
CA VAL A 114 8.33 8.75 16.70
C VAL A 114 8.07 7.44 15.95
N TYR A 115 9.09 6.61 15.89
CA TYR A 115 9.02 5.31 15.21
C TYR A 115 8.96 4.18 16.22
N GLY A 116 8.06 3.24 16.00
CA GLY A 116 7.87 2.07 16.85
C GLY A 116 8.03 0.76 16.10
N ALA A 117 8.28 -0.30 16.86
CA ALA A 117 8.23 -1.65 16.33
C ALA A 117 6.79 -2.09 16.09
N THR A 118 6.58 -2.94 15.08
CA THR A 118 5.26 -3.58 14.91
C THR A 118 4.99 -4.53 16.08
N PRO A 119 3.72 -4.83 16.42
CA PRO A 119 3.41 -5.80 17.47
C PRO A 119 4.10 -7.16 17.27
N LEU A 120 4.23 -7.60 16.02
CA LEU A 120 4.91 -8.84 15.68
C LEU A 120 6.42 -8.76 15.96
N ALA A 121 7.05 -7.62 15.69
CA ALA A 121 8.47 -7.39 16.00
C ALA A 121 8.71 -7.34 17.51
N LEU A 122 7.81 -6.75 18.30
CA LEU A 122 7.87 -6.77 19.77
C LEU A 122 7.78 -8.20 20.33
N ILE A 123 6.84 -9.01 19.82
CA ILE A 123 6.71 -10.41 20.21
C ILE A 123 7.99 -11.20 19.87
N SER A 124 8.54 -11.00 18.67
CA SER A 124 9.77 -11.72 18.26
C SER A 124 11.00 -11.30 19.07
N ALA A 125 11.02 -10.07 19.59
CA ALA A 125 12.05 -9.58 20.50
C ALA A 125 11.84 -9.99 21.96
N GLY A 126 10.72 -10.64 22.29
CA GLY A 126 10.34 -11.03 23.65
C GLY A 126 9.82 -9.90 24.54
N ASP A 127 9.60 -8.72 23.95
CA ASP A 127 9.08 -7.54 24.66
C ASP A 127 7.54 -7.55 24.66
N THR A 128 6.97 -8.25 25.63
CA THR A 128 5.51 -8.34 25.80
C THR A 128 4.92 -7.17 26.60
N ALA A 129 5.76 -6.40 27.30
CA ALA A 129 5.31 -5.31 28.16
C ALA A 129 4.83 -4.09 27.36
N ASN A 130 5.41 -3.87 26.18
CA ASN A 130 5.08 -2.74 25.30
C ASN A 130 4.08 -3.10 24.18
N LEU A 131 3.41 -4.25 24.27
CA LEU A 131 2.40 -4.63 23.30
C LEU A 131 1.14 -3.77 23.44
N PRO A 132 0.59 -3.26 22.31
CA PRO A 132 -0.73 -2.62 22.31
C PRO A 132 -1.81 -3.55 22.85
N SER A 133 -2.87 -3.00 23.44
CA SER A 133 -4.00 -3.81 23.89
C SER A 133 -4.68 -4.52 22.70
N LEU A 134 -5.36 -5.63 22.97
CA LEU A 134 -6.11 -6.36 21.93
C LEU A 134 -7.17 -5.47 21.26
N LEU A 135 -7.80 -4.57 22.02
CA LEU A 135 -8.77 -3.61 21.49
C LEU A 135 -8.10 -2.60 20.56
N ASP A 136 -6.93 -2.08 20.93
CA ASP A 136 -6.18 -1.14 20.08
C ASP A 136 -5.74 -1.81 18.77
N MET A 137 -5.28 -3.05 18.85
CA MET A 137 -4.93 -3.83 17.65
C MET A 137 -6.15 -4.10 16.76
N PHE A 138 -7.33 -4.35 17.34
CA PHE A 138 -8.56 -4.59 16.61
C PHE A 138 -9.09 -3.31 15.93
N LEU A 139 -9.01 -2.17 16.61
CA LEU A 139 -9.44 -0.86 16.11
C LEU A 139 -8.42 -0.20 15.17
N GLY A 140 -7.17 -0.68 15.18
CA GLY A 140 -6.13 -0.16 14.28
C GLY A 140 -5.24 0.93 14.89
N VAL A 141 -5.20 1.03 16.23
CA VAL A 141 -4.31 1.94 16.95
C VAL A 141 -2.93 1.28 17.08
N ARG A 142 -2.27 1.07 15.96
CA ARG A 142 -0.94 0.43 15.89
C ARG A 142 -0.15 0.91 14.69
N GLY A 143 1.18 0.77 14.76
CA GLY A 143 2.07 0.97 13.60
C GLY A 143 1.90 -0.14 12.57
N GLY A 144 1.95 0.23 11.29
CA GLY A 144 1.83 -0.70 10.17
C GLY A 144 1.51 -0.02 8.85
N CYS A 145 1.31 -0.80 7.79
CA CYS A 145 0.83 -0.29 6.52
C CYS A 145 -0.60 0.24 6.63
N MET A 146 -0.97 1.20 5.79
CA MET A 146 -2.31 1.82 5.83
C MET A 146 -3.45 0.81 5.72
N GLY A 147 -3.29 -0.23 4.91
CA GLY A 147 -4.34 -1.22 4.62
C GLY A 147 -4.45 -2.36 5.62
N GLU A 148 -3.49 -2.52 6.55
CA GLU A 148 -3.47 -3.67 7.47
C GLU A 148 -3.76 -3.31 8.93
N THR A 149 -3.80 -2.04 9.28
CA THR A 149 -3.85 -1.60 10.68
C THR A 149 -5.18 -1.91 11.36
N CYS A 150 -6.31 -1.73 10.70
CA CYS A 150 -7.64 -1.90 11.28
C CYS A 150 -8.24 -3.27 10.92
N ALA A 151 -8.19 -4.21 11.88
CA ALA A 151 -8.77 -5.54 11.69
C ALA A 151 -10.30 -5.50 11.51
N LEU A 152 -10.99 -4.59 12.21
CA LEU A 152 -12.44 -4.41 12.07
C LEU A 152 -12.83 -4.04 10.64
N ALA A 153 -12.12 -3.08 10.02
CA ALA A 153 -12.39 -2.65 8.65
C ALA A 153 -12.20 -3.80 7.63
N LEU A 154 -11.14 -4.61 7.84
CA LEU A 154 -10.89 -5.79 7.00
C LEU A 154 -11.98 -6.84 7.14
N LEU A 155 -12.48 -7.10 8.36
CA LEU A 155 -13.59 -8.03 8.59
C LEU A 155 -14.88 -7.55 7.92
N ILE A 156 -15.22 -6.26 8.06
CA ILE A 156 -16.41 -5.69 7.40
C ILE A 156 -16.27 -5.83 5.88
N GLY A 157 -15.10 -5.50 5.32
CA GLY A 157 -14.83 -5.68 3.89
C GLY A 157 -14.96 -7.13 3.43
N GLY A 158 -14.41 -8.08 4.20
CA GLY A 158 -14.51 -9.52 3.94
C GLY A 158 -15.96 -10.01 3.94
N ILE A 159 -16.74 -9.64 4.97
CA ILE A 159 -18.18 -9.98 5.06
C ILE A 159 -18.94 -9.40 3.87
N TYR A 160 -18.66 -8.17 3.46
CA TYR A 160 -19.27 -7.55 2.29
C TYR A 160 -18.98 -8.34 1.01
N LEU A 161 -17.73 -8.78 0.80
CA LEU A 161 -17.33 -9.57 -0.38
C LEU A 161 -18.05 -10.93 -0.41
N ILE A 162 -18.19 -11.61 0.74
CA ILE A 162 -18.95 -12.85 0.88
C ILE A 162 -20.43 -12.61 0.55
N TYR A 163 -21.03 -11.54 1.11
CA TYR A 163 -22.42 -11.18 0.84
C TYR A 163 -22.66 -10.91 -0.66
N ARG A 164 -21.72 -10.28 -1.33
CA ARG A 164 -21.76 -9.99 -2.77
C ARG A 164 -21.39 -11.20 -3.65
N LYS A 165 -21.05 -12.34 -3.05
CA LYS A 165 -20.64 -13.58 -3.75
C LYS A 165 -19.45 -13.34 -4.70
N VAL A 166 -18.53 -12.50 -4.31
CA VAL A 166 -17.29 -12.24 -5.05
C VAL A 166 -16.24 -13.31 -4.71
N ILE A 167 -16.31 -13.79 -3.46
CA ILE A 167 -15.48 -14.87 -2.89
C ILE A 167 -16.38 -15.82 -2.13
#